data_ca2d6aac073b8eedf57a80469ee42685
#
_entry.id   ca2d6aac073b8eedf57a80469ee42685
#
_cell.length_a   1.000
_cell.length_b   1.000
_cell.length_c   1.000
_cell.angle_alpha   90.00
_cell.angle_beta   90.00
_cell.angle_gamma   90.00
#
_symmetry.space_group_name_H-M   'P 1'
#
loop_
_entity.id
_entity.type
_entity.pdbx_description
1 polymer ?
#
loop_
_entity_poly.entity_id
_entity_poly.type
_entity_poly.pdbx_seq_one_letter_code
_entity_poly.pdbx_strand_id
1 'polypeptide(L)'
;MRVVVIDDTWPLDRARAILEPCGVTVEFNTEIAGDDVVAVLTYPGGKIGVDVLDAAPNLKAVGTCSTGFDHLAVDGLAERGVWCCRVTHFCDVEVVDHTMALIYAVLRGVVMLDGLVREGTWWPYPRAPRPVRGSILGVVGFGAISHGLITTASAVGMDVRVASEHAAAGDVAAAGGTLVPLDDLLGAADVVAIMTSLTDRTRGLIDAAAIAKMRPDAYLVNTARAAIVDHLALGRALETGAIAGAALDVLPVEPAPADEPALTWPNTIIQPHAAWYSAESDRRSFDDAAEDVARVLRGEEPLNGMTRPAEVGPLA
;
A
#
# COMPACT_ATOMS: atom_id res chain seq x y z
N MET A 1 -3.04 31.78 12.05
CA MET A 1 -3.36 30.35 11.85
C MET A 1 -2.20 29.69 11.15
N ARG A 2 -1.89 28.45 11.51
CA ARG A 2 -0.69 27.74 11.07
C ARG A 2 -1.02 26.32 10.65
N VAL A 3 -0.38 25.87 9.57
CA VAL A 3 -0.36 24.46 9.14
C VAL A 3 1.02 23.89 9.48
N VAL A 4 1.01 22.78 10.21
CA VAL A 4 2.23 22.07 10.58
C VAL A 4 2.44 20.91 9.63
N VAL A 5 3.63 20.82 9.05
CA VAL A 5 4.11 19.66 8.28
C VAL A 5 5.06 18.90 9.19
N ILE A 6 4.74 17.65 9.53
CA ILE A 6 5.53 16.88 10.51
C ILE A 6 6.62 16.02 9.88
N ASP A 7 6.78 16.05 8.58
CA ASP A 7 7.79 15.30 7.84
C ASP A 7 8.70 16.26 7.05
N ASP A 8 10.01 16.16 7.24
CA ASP A 8 11.00 17.03 6.59
C ASP A 8 11.23 16.67 5.10
N THR A 9 10.73 15.53 4.67
CA THR A 9 10.76 15.14 3.23
C THR A 9 9.68 15.84 2.42
N TRP A 10 8.67 16.45 3.08
CA TRP A 10 7.60 17.15 2.38
C TRP A 10 8.13 18.43 1.70
N PRO A 11 7.80 18.64 0.42
CA PRO A 11 8.25 19.84 -0.32
C PRO A 11 7.51 21.09 0.17
N LEU A 12 8.02 21.74 1.22
CA LEU A 12 7.38 22.88 1.88
C LEU A 12 6.98 24.02 0.94
N ASP A 13 7.77 24.30 -0.10
CA ASP A 13 7.45 25.37 -1.05
C ASP A 13 6.17 25.07 -1.84
N ARG A 14 5.90 23.78 -2.11
CA ARG A 14 4.65 23.35 -2.75
C ARG A 14 3.48 23.46 -1.79
N ALA A 15 3.64 22.99 -0.55
CA ALA A 15 2.62 23.12 0.49
C ALA A 15 2.27 24.61 0.73
N ARG A 16 3.27 25.49 0.77
CA ARG A 16 3.07 26.94 0.88
C ARG A 16 2.29 27.51 -0.29
N ALA A 17 2.67 27.15 -1.52
CA ALA A 17 1.99 27.64 -2.72
C ALA A 17 0.49 27.30 -2.73
N ILE A 18 0.09 26.16 -2.15
CA ILE A 18 -1.30 25.70 -2.09
C ILE A 18 -2.04 26.29 -0.88
N LEU A 19 -1.39 26.36 0.30
CA LEU A 19 -2.08 26.63 1.56
C LEU A 19 -2.01 28.10 2.00
N GLU A 20 -0.93 28.84 1.73
CA GLU A 20 -0.80 30.25 2.16
C GLU A 20 -1.89 31.17 1.56
N PRO A 21 -2.42 30.92 0.34
CA PRO A 21 -3.60 31.64 -0.16
C PRO A 21 -4.85 31.50 0.72
N CYS A 22 -4.92 30.50 1.60
CA CYS A 22 -6.00 30.32 2.60
C CYS A 22 -5.80 31.18 3.87
N GLY A 23 -4.78 32.06 3.91
CA GLY A 23 -4.51 32.94 5.05
C GLY A 23 -3.79 32.26 6.23
N VAL A 24 -3.05 31.18 5.96
CA VAL A 24 -2.25 30.45 6.94
C VAL A 24 -0.75 30.57 6.65
N THR A 25 0.08 30.30 7.66
CA THR A 25 1.52 30.05 7.47
C THR A 25 1.78 28.55 7.47
N VAL A 26 2.76 28.09 6.68
CA VAL A 26 3.12 26.67 6.58
C VAL A 26 4.56 26.49 7.05
N GLU A 27 4.77 25.62 8.01
CA GLU A 27 6.09 25.33 8.55
C GLU A 27 6.31 23.85 8.82
N PHE A 28 7.58 23.43 8.73
CA PHE A 28 8.00 22.15 9.26
C PHE A 28 8.17 22.22 10.77
N ASN A 29 7.52 21.29 11.48
CA ASN A 29 7.72 21.12 12.92
C ASN A 29 7.34 19.68 13.30
N THR A 30 8.15 19.04 14.11
CA THR A 30 7.86 17.69 14.65
C THR A 30 6.88 17.71 15.80
N GLU A 31 6.61 18.87 16.39
CA GLU A 31 5.66 19.08 17.48
C GLU A 31 4.38 19.75 16.96
N ILE A 32 3.24 19.12 17.20
CA ILE A 32 1.92 19.65 16.86
C ILE A 32 1.35 20.31 18.13
N ALA A 33 1.67 21.59 18.33
CA ALA A 33 1.21 22.32 19.51
C ALA A 33 0.95 23.80 19.22
N GLY A 34 -0.08 24.35 19.87
CA GLY A 34 -0.48 25.75 19.83
C GLY A 34 -1.92 25.98 19.37
N ASP A 35 -2.56 26.98 19.95
CA ASP A 35 -3.95 27.39 19.63
C ASP A 35 -4.07 27.94 18.19
N ASP A 36 -2.97 28.26 17.56
CA ASP A 36 -2.92 28.76 16.18
C ASP A 36 -2.79 27.64 15.12
N VAL A 37 -2.57 26.39 15.55
CA VAL A 37 -2.49 25.23 14.63
C VAL A 37 -3.88 24.83 14.19
N VAL A 38 -4.15 24.93 12.88
CA VAL A 38 -5.46 24.63 12.28
C VAL A 38 -5.44 23.39 11.37
N ALA A 39 -4.27 22.97 10.91
CA ALA A 39 -4.15 21.74 10.14
C ALA A 39 -2.76 21.11 10.28
N VAL A 40 -2.70 19.82 10.00
CA VAL A 40 -1.48 19.01 9.96
C VAL A 40 -1.38 18.29 8.63
N LEU A 41 -0.19 18.31 8.04
CA LEU A 41 0.18 17.43 6.94
C LEU A 41 1.16 16.38 7.45
N THR A 42 0.83 15.10 7.21
CA THR A 42 1.59 13.96 7.73
C THR A 42 1.92 12.94 6.66
N TYR A 43 2.89 12.11 6.96
CA TYR A 43 3.33 10.94 6.21
C TYR A 43 3.02 9.66 7.02
N PRO A 44 2.92 8.46 6.43
CA PRO A 44 2.53 7.23 7.14
C PRO A 44 3.33 6.85 8.40
N GLY A 45 4.52 7.42 8.60
CA GLY A 45 5.33 7.20 9.81
C GLY A 45 4.86 7.93 11.07
N GLY A 46 4.04 8.98 10.92
CA GLY A 46 3.56 9.81 12.04
C GLY A 46 2.18 9.39 12.54
N LYS A 47 2.08 8.83 13.74
CA LYS A 47 0.78 8.51 14.35
C LYS A 47 0.09 9.79 14.85
N ILE A 48 -1.15 10.01 14.41
CA ILE A 48 -2.00 11.12 14.86
C ILE A 48 -3.22 10.53 15.59
N GLY A 49 -3.19 10.63 16.91
CA GLY A 49 -4.28 10.25 17.80
C GLY A 49 -5.20 11.42 18.15
N VAL A 50 -6.23 11.16 18.94
CA VAL A 50 -7.14 12.20 19.44
C VAL A 50 -6.48 13.12 20.48
N ASP A 51 -5.41 12.66 21.12
CA ASP A 51 -4.59 13.39 22.08
C ASP A 51 -3.90 14.62 21.46
N VAL A 52 -3.75 14.66 20.15
CA VAL A 52 -3.25 15.86 19.45
C VAL A 52 -4.10 17.10 19.74
N LEU A 53 -5.39 16.92 20.03
CA LEU A 53 -6.33 18.04 20.31
C LEU A 53 -6.08 18.66 21.69
N ASP A 54 -5.39 18.01 22.60
CA ASP A 54 -5.00 18.60 23.88
C ASP A 54 -3.91 19.66 23.68
N ALA A 55 -3.06 19.48 22.67
CA ALA A 55 -1.98 20.40 22.32
C ALA A 55 -2.35 21.40 21.21
N ALA A 56 -3.29 21.03 20.31
CA ALA A 56 -3.76 21.84 19.18
C ALA A 56 -5.31 21.85 19.13
N PRO A 57 -5.99 22.55 20.05
CA PRO A 57 -7.44 22.47 20.23
C PRO A 57 -8.25 23.04 19.05
N ASN A 58 -7.63 23.84 18.20
CA ASN A 58 -8.29 24.44 17.02
C ASN A 58 -8.01 23.68 15.71
N LEU A 59 -7.48 22.46 15.80
CA LEU A 59 -7.22 21.60 14.64
C LEU A 59 -8.52 21.28 13.90
N LYS A 60 -8.53 21.47 12.58
CA LYS A 60 -9.68 21.25 11.69
C LYS A 60 -9.44 20.15 10.66
N ALA A 61 -8.18 19.94 10.27
CA ALA A 61 -7.83 18.96 9.25
C ALA A 61 -6.51 18.25 9.54
N VAL A 62 -6.47 16.98 9.23
CA VAL A 62 -5.25 16.17 9.11
C VAL A 62 -5.23 15.60 7.70
N GLY A 63 -4.22 15.97 6.90
CA GLY A 63 -3.99 15.43 5.56
C GLY A 63 -2.81 14.46 5.58
N THR A 64 -2.99 13.24 5.06
CA THR A 64 -1.88 12.31 4.85
C THR A 64 -1.64 12.08 3.36
N CYS A 65 -0.36 12.11 2.95
CA CYS A 65 0.06 11.86 1.56
C CYS A 65 0.06 10.37 1.18
N SER A 66 -0.82 9.57 1.79
CA SER A 66 -0.93 8.13 1.53
C SER A 66 -2.37 7.67 1.39
N THR A 67 -2.56 6.56 0.68
CA THR A 67 -3.86 5.86 0.62
C THR A 67 -4.16 5.10 1.92
N GLY A 68 -3.13 4.50 2.53
CA GLY A 68 -3.23 3.86 3.85
C GLY A 68 -3.33 4.91 4.97
N PHE A 69 -4.17 4.66 5.96
CA PHE A 69 -4.46 5.60 7.05
C PHE A 69 -4.47 4.95 8.44
N ASP A 70 -3.89 3.78 8.55
CA ASP A 70 -3.81 2.99 9.79
C ASP A 70 -3.00 3.69 10.91
N HIS A 71 -2.32 4.80 10.59
CA HIS A 71 -1.64 5.69 11.52
C HIS A 71 -2.52 6.85 12.05
N LEU A 72 -3.75 7.02 11.55
CA LEU A 72 -4.68 8.08 11.97
C LEU A 72 -5.84 7.52 12.78
N ALA A 73 -6.20 8.17 13.88
CA ALA A 73 -7.40 7.88 14.67
C ALA A 73 -8.64 8.53 14.05
N VAL A 74 -9.01 8.11 12.83
CA VAL A 74 -9.99 8.78 11.97
C VAL A 74 -11.33 9.04 12.66
N ASP A 75 -11.95 7.99 13.24
CA ASP A 75 -13.28 8.12 13.85
C ASP A 75 -13.23 9.04 15.07
N GLY A 76 -12.24 8.89 15.94
CA GLY A 76 -12.08 9.73 17.13
C GLY A 76 -11.79 11.21 16.81
N LEU A 77 -11.07 11.49 15.72
CA LEU A 77 -10.83 12.85 15.24
C LEU A 77 -12.09 13.44 14.61
N ALA A 78 -12.83 12.66 13.84
CA ALA A 78 -14.10 13.11 13.23
C ALA A 78 -15.17 13.41 14.27
N GLU A 79 -15.27 12.62 15.36
CA GLU A 79 -16.15 12.91 16.50
C GLU A 79 -15.84 14.28 17.18
N ARG A 80 -14.62 14.78 17.03
CA ARG A 80 -14.15 16.06 17.54
C ARG A 80 -14.16 17.19 16.51
N GLY A 81 -14.78 16.98 15.35
CA GLY A 81 -14.93 17.99 14.31
C GLY A 81 -13.73 18.13 13.36
N VAL A 82 -12.76 17.19 13.39
CA VAL A 82 -11.55 17.24 12.57
C VAL A 82 -11.71 16.36 11.32
N TRP A 83 -11.48 16.95 10.15
CA TRP A 83 -11.39 16.21 8.91
C TRP A 83 -10.09 15.40 8.85
N CYS A 84 -10.20 14.11 8.54
CA CYS A 84 -9.08 13.28 8.13
C CYS A 84 -9.15 13.07 6.62
N CYS A 85 -8.12 13.50 5.90
CA CYS A 85 -8.01 13.38 4.44
C CYS A 85 -6.84 12.46 4.09
N ARG A 86 -7.05 11.56 3.15
CA ARG A 86 -6.02 10.72 2.55
C ARG A 86 -5.90 11.04 1.08
N VAL A 87 -4.89 10.52 0.40
CA VAL A 87 -4.86 10.58 -1.06
C VAL A 87 -5.27 9.25 -1.67
N THR A 88 -6.02 9.31 -2.78
CA THR A 88 -6.49 8.14 -3.52
C THR A 88 -6.07 8.26 -4.98
N HIS A 89 -5.85 7.12 -5.64
CA HIS A 89 -5.53 7.06 -7.07
C HIS A 89 -4.22 7.76 -7.52
N PHE A 90 -3.39 8.22 -6.59
CA PHE A 90 -2.17 8.94 -6.90
C PHE A 90 -1.05 8.03 -7.45
N CYS A 91 -1.11 6.74 -7.15
CA CYS A 91 -0.07 5.76 -7.49
C CYS A 91 -0.62 4.44 -8.06
N ASP A 92 -1.88 4.42 -8.52
CA ASP A 92 -2.51 3.18 -9.00
C ASP A 92 -1.70 2.53 -10.13
N VAL A 93 -1.18 3.33 -11.06
CA VAL A 93 -0.37 2.85 -12.19
C VAL A 93 0.97 2.30 -11.69
N GLU A 94 1.64 3.04 -10.82
CA GLU A 94 2.94 2.66 -10.27
C GLU A 94 2.86 1.33 -9.52
N VAL A 95 1.84 1.14 -8.68
CA VAL A 95 1.66 -0.13 -7.93
C VAL A 95 1.34 -1.29 -8.88
N VAL A 96 0.57 -1.06 -9.93
CA VAL A 96 0.31 -2.08 -10.96
C VAL A 96 1.61 -2.48 -11.66
N ASP A 97 2.37 -1.51 -12.14
CA ASP A 97 3.62 -1.73 -12.87
C ASP A 97 4.66 -2.43 -11.98
N HIS A 98 4.79 -1.99 -10.73
CA HIS A 98 5.73 -2.60 -9.77
C HIS A 98 5.32 -4.05 -9.43
N THR A 99 4.02 -4.29 -9.18
CA THR A 99 3.50 -5.64 -8.92
C THR A 99 3.75 -6.56 -10.12
N MET A 100 3.50 -6.08 -11.35
CA MET A 100 3.81 -6.83 -12.58
C MET A 100 5.31 -7.08 -12.72
N ALA A 101 6.16 -6.11 -12.41
CA ALA A 101 7.61 -6.28 -12.41
C ALA A 101 8.05 -7.38 -11.45
N LEU A 102 7.49 -7.43 -10.23
CA LEU A 102 7.75 -8.48 -9.25
C LEU A 102 7.24 -9.86 -9.75
N ILE A 103 6.04 -9.93 -10.35
CA ILE A 103 5.51 -11.14 -10.96
C ILE A 103 6.45 -11.65 -12.05
N TYR A 104 6.92 -10.78 -12.95
CA TYR A 104 7.92 -11.14 -13.96
C TYR A 104 9.22 -11.59 -13.29
N ALA A 105 9.70 -10.87 -12.27
CA ALA A 105 10.96 -11.17 -11.61
C ALA A 105 10.96 -12.58 -10.96
N VAL A 106 9.88 -12.97 -10.27
CA VAL A 106 9.78 -14.30 -9.64
C VAL A 106 9.58 -15.41 -10.68
N LEU A 107 8.70 -15.25 -11.67
CA LEU A 107 8.45 -16.26 -12.68
C LEU A 107 9.66 -16.46 -13.61
N ARG A 108 10.34 -15.38 -13.99
CA ARG A 108 11.51 -15.43 -14.89
C ARG A 108 12.82 -15.60 -14.13
N GLY A 109 12.79 -15.58 -12.79
CA GLY A 109 13.97 -15.74 -11.94
C GLY A 109 15.03 -14.65 -12.14
N VAL A 110 14.61 -13.41 -12.51
CA VAL A 110 15.55 -12.36 -12.93
C VAL A 110 16.59 -12.05 -11.86
N VAL A 111 16.16 -11.86 -10.61
CA VAL A 111 17.05 -11.54 -9.48
C VAL A 111 17.95 -12.74 -9.14
N MET A 112 17.39 -13.96 -9.12
CA MET A 112 18.15 -15.19 -8.89
C MET A 112 19.26 -15.38 -9.94
N LEU A 113 18.91 -15.21 -11.21
CA LEU A 113 19.87 -15.41 -12.31
C LEU A 113 20.96 -14.35 -12.31
N ASP A 114 20.65 -13.08 -12.01
CA ASP A 114 21.65 -12.01 -11.85
C ASP A 114 22.63 -12.36 -10.70
N GLY A 115 22.10 -12.78 -9.54
CA GLY A 115 22.91 -13.20 -8.40
C GLY A 115 23.86 -14.35 -8.74
N LEU A 116 23.37 -15.40 -9.40
CA LEU A 116 24.21 -16.55 -9.81
C LEU A 116 25.37 -16.14 -10.71
N VAL A 117 25.13 -15.25 -11.68
CA VAL A 117 26.20 -14.75 -12.57
C VAL A 117 27.23 -13.94 -11.80
N ARG A 118 26.81 -13.10 -10.86
CA ARG A 118 27.74 -12.34 -9.99
C ARG A 118 28.57 -13.22 -9.08
N GLU A 119 28.04 -14.38 -8.69
CA GLU A 119 28.75 -15.42 -7.92
C GLU A 119 29.60 -16.35 -8.81
N GLY A 120 29.66 -16.11 -10.11
CA GLY A 120 30.49 -16.89 -11.08
C GLY A 120 29.78 -18.16 -11.59
N THR A 121 28.51 -18.36 -11.31
CA THR A 121 27.74 -19.51 -11.80
C THR A 121 27.04 -19.15 -13.11
N TRP A 122 27.30 -19.94 -14.17
CA TRP A 122 26.67 -19.75 -15.48
C TRP A 122 25.64 -20.84 -15.81
N TRP A 123 25.86 -22.06 -15.36
CA TRP A 123 25.01 -23.22 -15.58
C TRP A 123 25.41 -24.38 -14.64
N PRO A 124 24.50 -25.25 -14.16
CA PRO A 124 23.03 -25.24 -14.34
C PRO A 124 22.31 -24.28 -13.40
N TYR A 125 21.05 -23.99 -13.68
CA TYR A 125 20.19 -23.19 -12.82
C TYR A 125 19.52 -24.04 -11.73
N PRO A 126 19.40 -23.58 -10.50
CA PRO A 126 18.78 -24.32 -9.39
C PRO A 126 17.28 -24.51 -9.58
N ARG A 127 16.64 -23.57 -10.32
CA ARG A 127 15.21 -23.62 -10.67
C ARG A 127 15.00 -23.09 -12.08
N ALA A 128 14.14 -23.78 -12.84
CA ALA A 128 13.81 -23.36 -14.20
C ALA A 128 12.83 -22.18 -14.18
N PRO A 129 13.13 -21.06 -14.86
CA PRO A 129 12.19 -19.97 -15.05
C PRO A 129 10.94 -20.43 -15.84
N ARG A 130 9.78 -19.86 -15.51
CA ARG A 130 8.50 -20.17 -16.15
C ARG A 130 8.05 -19.06 -17.09
N PRO A 131 7.37 -19.37 -18.21
CA PRO A 131 6.70 -18.38 -19.03
C PRO A 131 5.63 -17.63 -18.23
N VAL A 132 5.49 -16.33 -18.46
CA VAL A 132 4.39 -15.52 -17.88
C VAL A 132 3.08 -15.79 -18.59
N ARG A 133 3.12 -15.85 -19.93
CA ARG A 133 1.96 -16.22 -20.74
C ARG A 133 1.49 -17.64 -20.41
N GLY A 134 0.20 -17.79 -20.10
CA GLY A 134 -0.42 -19.06 -19.71
C GLY A 134 -0.22 -19.44 -18.23
N SER A 135 0.54 -18.66 -17.43
CA SER A 135 0.59 -18.84 -15.98
C SER A 135 -0.70 -18.31 -15.34
N ILE A 136 -1.08 -18.92 -14.21
CA ILE A 136 -2.26 -18.52 -13.44
C ILE A 136 -1.85 -17.48 -12.40
N LEU A 137 -2.42 -16.26 -12.49
CA LEU A 137 -2.31 -15.23 -11.47
C LEU A 137 -3.54 -15.25 -10.56
N GLY A 138 -3.34 -15.53 -9.28
CA GLY A 138 -4.35 -15.35 -8.24
C GLY A 138 -4.26 -13.94 -7.66
N VAL A 139 -5.33 -13.15 -7.75
CA VAL A 139 -5.42 -11.81 -7.15
C VAL A 139 -6.33 -11.86 -5.93
N VAL A 140 -5.80 -11.54 -4.76
CA VAL A 140 -6.56 -11.49 -3.51
C VAL A 140 -6.97 -10.05 -3.24
N GLY A 141 -8.25 -9.75 -3.43
CA GLY A 141 -8.84 -8.41 -3.38
C GLY A 141 -9.27 -7.89 -4.75
N PHE A 142 -10.25 -6.96 -4.76
CA PHE A 142 -10.76 -6.31 -5.97
C PHE A 142 -11.07 -4.84 -5.68
N GLY A 143 -10.13 -3.97 -5.97
CA GLY A 143 -10.21 -2.51 -5.88
C GLY A 143 -9.62 -1.88 -7.15
N ALA A 144 -9.42 -0.56 -7.17
CA ALA A 144 -8.91 0.17 -8.32
C ALA A 144 -7.57 -0.38 -8.84
N ILE A 145 -6.60 -0.56 -7.94
CA ILE A 145 -5.28 -1.12 -8.29
C ILE A 145 -5.41 -2.56 -8.77
N SER A 146 -6.23 -3.40 -8.10
CA SER A 146 -6.48 -4.78 -8.53
C SER A 146 -7.07 -4.82 -9.94
N HIS A 147 -8.01 -3.93 -10.26
CA HIS A 147 -8.61 -3.84 -11.60
C HIS A 147 -7.53 -3.57 -12.67
N GLY A 148 -6.62 -2.63 -12.41
CA GLY A 148 -5.49 -2.35 -13.28
C GLY A 148 -4.55 -3.56 -13.45
N LEU A 149 -4.22 -4.25 -12.34
CA LEU A 149 -3.38 -5.46 -12.37
C LEU A 149 -4.03 -6.58 -13.17
N ILE A 150 -5.33 -6.85 -12.96
CA ILE A 150 -6.07 -7.88 -13.68
C ILE A 150 -6.07 -7.60 -15.19
N THR A 151 -6.38 -6.36 -15.58
CA THR A 151 -6.39 -5.93 -16.97
C THR A 151 -5.02 -6.11 -17.63
N THR A 152 -3.96 -5.67 -16.95
CA THR A 152 -2.58 -5.76 -17.47
C THR A 152 -2.12 -7.22 -17.58
N ALA A 153 -2.36 -8.03 -16.54
CA ALA A 153 -1.97 -9.44 -16.52
C ALA A 153 -2.73 -10.26 -17.59
N SER A 154 -4.02 -10.01 -17.77
CA SER A 154 -4.82 -10.61 -18.83
C SER A 154 -4.30 -10.24 -20.23
N ALA A 155 -3.93 -8.98 -20.45
CA ALA A 155 -3.39 -8.50 -21.73
C ALA A 155 -2.06 -9.18 -22.10
N VAL A 156 -1.23 -9.53 -21.13
CA VAL A 156 0.02 -10.30 -21.39
C VAL A 156 -0.22 -11.81 -21.48
N GLY A 157 -1.48 -12.26 -21.33
CA GLY A 157 -1.90 -13.64 -21.56
C GLY A 157 -1.79 -14.54 -20.33
N MET A 158 -1.88 -14.01 -19.12
CA MET A 158 -2.08 -14.81 -17.90
C MET A 158 -3.56 -15.22 -17.78
N ASP A 159 -3.82 -16.37 -17.13
CA ASP A 159 -5.14 -16.75 -16.62
C ASP A 159 -5.33 -16.10 -15.25
N VAL A 160 -6.22 -15.11 -15.15
CA VAL A 160 -6.37 -14.32 -13.92
C VAL A 160 -7.57 -14.80 -13.11
N ARG A 161 -7.32 -15.26 -11.88
CA ARG A 161 -8.33 -15.64 -10.90
C ARG A 161 -8.35 -14.66 -9.75
N VAL A 162 -9.56 -14.28 -9.32
CA VAL A 162 -9.76 -13.24 -8.30
C VAL A 162 -10.52 -13.82 -7.14
N ALA A 163 -10.06 -13.59 -5.92
CA ALA A 163 -10.81 -13.86 -4.70
C ALA A 163 -11.12 -12.55 -3.99
N SER A 164 -12.41 -12.25 -3.82
CA SER A 164 -12.89 -11.05 -3.13
C SER A 164 -14.30 -11.31 -2.59
N GLU A 165 -14.57 -10.88 -1.36
CA GLU A 165 -15.89 -11.00 -0.74
C GLU A 165 -16.92 -10.01 -1.29
N HIS A 166 -16.47 -8.90 -1.87
CA HIS A 166 -17.33 -7.78 -2.27
C HIS A 166 -17.42 -7.58 -3.78
N ALA A 167 -16.61 -8.32 -4.57
CA ALA A 167 -16.61 -8.18 -6.02
C ALA A 167 -17.81 -8.88 -6.67
N ALA A 168 -18.43 -8.24 -7.63
CA ALA A 168 -19.38 -8.91 -8.51
C ALA A 168 -18.64 -9.67 -9.63
N ALA A 169 -19.11 -10.87 -9.96
CA ALA A 169 -18.46 -11.70 -10.99
C ALA A 169 -18.42 -10.99 -12.37
N GLY A 170 -19.44 -10.16 -12.67
CA GLY A 170 -19.48 -9.36 -13.89
C GLY A 170 -18.36 -8.31 -13.98
N ASP A 171 -18.07 -7.65 -12.87
CA ASP A 171 -17.03 -6.61 -12.82
C ASP A 171 -15.63 -7.25 -12.96
N VAL A 172 -15.42 -8.38 -12.29
CA VAL A 172 -14.18 -9.15 -12.41
C VAL A 172 -13.98 -9.65 -13.86
N ALA A 173 -15.04 -10.15 -14.50
CA ALA A 173 -15.00 -10.62 -15.89
C ALA A 173 -14.73 -9.44 -16.86
N ALA A 174 -15.30 -8.26 -16.61
CA ALA A 174 -15.05 -7.07 -17.41
C ALA A 174 -13.58 -6.61 -17.33
N ALA A 175 -12.91 -6.83 -16.20
CA ALA A 175 -11.48 -6.59 -16.05
C ALA A 175 -10.58 -7.66 -16.68
N GLY A 176 -11.14 -8.81 -17.12
CA GLY A 176 -10.41 -9.91 -17.73
C GLY A 176 -10.04 -11.04 -16.76
N GLY A 177 -10.68 -11.11 -15.59
CA GLY A 177 -10.47 -12.15 -14.58
C GLY A 177 -11.68 -13.08 -14.39
N THR A 178 -11.52 -14.08 -13.54
CA THR A 178 -12.58 -15.00 -13.10
C THR A 178 -12.68 -14.98 -11.58
N LEU A 179 -13.86 -14.68 -11.05
CA LEU A 179 -14.10 -14.71 -9.60
C LEU A 179 -14.20 -16.16 -9.12
N VAL A 180 -13.39 -16.51 -8.11
CA VAL A 180 -13.34 -17.87 -7.53
C VAL A 180 -13.22 -17.79 -6.00
N PRO A 181 -13.54 -18.87 -5.25
CA PRO A 181 -13.24 -18.96 -3.83
C PRO A 181 -11.71 -18.84 -3.58
N LEU A 182 -11.33 -18.29 -2.41
CA LEU A 182 -9.92 -18.11 -2.04
C LEU A 182 -9.14 -19.43 -2.06
N ASP A 183 -9.73 -20.51 -1.55
CA ASP A 183 -9.10 -21.82 -1.50
C ASP A 183 -8.78 -22.37 -2.90
N ASP A 184 -9.72 -22.21 -3.84
CA ASP A 184 -9.54 -22.64 -5.22
C ASP A 184 -8.46 -21.79 -5.93
N LEU A 185 -8.39 -20.49 -5.62
CA LEU A 185 -7.35 -19.62 -6.10
C LEU A 185 -5.97 -20.08 -5.62
N LEU A 186 -5.82 -20.29 -4.29
CA LEU A 186 -4.56 -20.70 -3.68
C LEU A 186 -4.05 -22.02 -4.24
N GLY A 187 -4.95 -23.02 -4.40
CA GLY A 187 -4.59 -24.33 -4.93
C GLY A 187 -4.24 -24.37 -6.41
N ALA A 188 -4.58 -23.33 -7.17
CA ALA A 188 -4.38 -23.30 -8.62
C ALA A 188 -3.32 -22.32 -9.09
N ALA A 189 -3.09 -21.22 -8.35
CA ALA A 189 -2.26 -20.12 -8.80
C ALA A 189 -0.77 -20.48 -8.89
N ASP A 190 -0.11 -19.97 -9.93
CA ASP A 190 1.35 -19.96 -10.07
C ASP A 190 1.96 -18.77 -9.32
N VAL A 191 1.21 -17.66 -9.24
CA VAL A 191 1.55 -16.50 -8.43
C VAL A 191 0.31 -16.01 -7.71
N VAL A 192 0.40 -15.78 -6.40
CA VAL A 192 -0.65 -15.18 -5.58
C VAL A 192 -0.24 -13.74 -5.26
N ALA A 193 -0.98 -12.76 -5.77
CA ALA A 193 -0.76 -11.33 -5.51
C ALA A 193 -1.76 -10.83 -4.46
N ILE A 194 -1.25 -10.24 -3.38
CA ILE A 194 -2.06 -9.64 -2.32
C ILE A 194 -2.35 -8.19 -2.66
N MET A 195 -3.63 -7.90 -2.94
CA MET A 195 -4.10 -6.62 -3.45
C MET A 195 -5.32 -6.09 -2.66
N THR A 196 -5.49 -6.53 -1.42
CA THR A 196 -6.58 -6.10 -0.53
C THR A 196 -6.09 -5.12 0.53
N SER A 197 -6.99 -4.29 1.05
CA SER A 197 -6.68 -3.39 2.17
C SER A 197 -6.55 -4.18 3.47
N LEU A 198 -5.74 -3.67 4.40
CA LEU A 198 -5.65 -4.20 5.76
C LEU A 198 -6.86 -3.74 6.58
N THR A 199 -7.60 -4.70 7.09
CA THR A 199 -8.72 -4.53 8.02
C THR A 199 -8.65 -5.64 9.07
N ASP A 200 -9.51 -5.61 10.09
CA ASP A 200 -9.59 -6.69 11.08
C ASP A 200 -9.92 -8.04 10.43
N ARG A 201 -10.67 -8.04 9.31
CA ARG A 201 -11.05 -9.26 8.56
C ARG A 201 -9.94 -9.77 7.64
N THR A 202 -9.08 -8.91 7.14
CA THR A 202 -7.98 -9.28 6.22
C THR A 202 -6.64 -9.45 6.93
N ARG A 203 -6.55 -9.08 8.21
CA ARG A 203 -5.37 -9.34 9.03
C ARG A 203 -5.15 -10.84 9.18
N GLY A 204 -3.97 -11.30 8.76
CA GLY A 204 -3.63 -12.73 8.78
C GLY A 204 -4.49 -13.59 7.84
N LEU A 205 -5.13 -12.99 6.84
CA LEU A 205 -5.94 -13.71 5.85
C LEU A 205 -5.16 -14.83 5.16
N ILE A 206 -3.89 -14.60 4.90
CA ILE A 206 -2.97 -15.60 4.34
C ILE A 206 -2.15 -16.18 5.50
N ASP A 207 -2.81 -17.00 6.28
CA ASP A 207 -2.24 -17.72 7.43
C ASP A 207 -1.51 -19.00 7.01
N ALA A 208 -1.01 -19.77 7.99
CA ALA A 208 -0.32 -21.05 7.74
C ALA A 208 -1.20 -22.04 6.96
N ALA A 209 -2.52 -22.06 7.23
CA ALA A 209 -3.44 -22.98 6.54
C ALA A 209 -3.69 -22.53 5.09
N ALA A 210 -3.77 -21.25 4.84
CA ALA A 210 -3.85 -20.66 3.49
C ALA A 210 -2.57 -20.93 2.69
N ILE A 211 -1.39 -20.71 3.28
CA ILE A 211 -0.09 -20.99 2.65
C ILE A 211 0.04 -22.48 2.31
N ALA A 212 -0.41 -23.36 3.19
CA ALA A 212 -0.37 -24.81 2.94
C ALA A 212 -1.26 -25.29 1.78
N LYS A 213 -2.23 -24.47 1.33
CA LYS A 213 -3.04 -24.74 0.13
C LYS A 213 -2.35 -24.30 -1.16
N MET A 214 -1.32 -23.46 -1.08
CA MET A 214 -0.57 -23.03 -2.26
C MET A 214 0.20 -24.21 -2.86
N ARG A 215 0.44 -24.14 -4.15
CA ARG A 215 1.26 -25.14 -4.85
C ARG A 215 2.74 -25.02 -4.44
N PRO A 216 3.49 -26.13 -4.40
CA PRO A 216 4.94 -26.07 -4.06
C PRO A 216 5.79 -25.24 -5.02
N ASP A 217 5.29 -25.01 -6.23
CA ASP A 217 5.95 -24.23 -7.27
C ASP A 217 5.36 -22.81 -7.42
N ALA A 218 4.44 -22.41 -6.51
CA ALA A 218 3.82 -21.10 -6.49
C ALA A 218 4.68 -20.03 -5.79
N TYR A 219 4.48 -18.79 -6.17
CA TYR A 219 5.08 -17.60 -5.55
C TYR A 219 4.02 -16.74 -4.87
N LEU A 220 4.40 -16.05 -3.78
CA LEU A 220 3.57 -15.03 -3.15
C LEU A 220 4.16 -13.66 -3.44
N VAL A 221 3.33 -12.71 -3.89
CA VAL A 221 3.70 -11.30 -4.11
C VAL A 221 2.83 -10.41 -3.21
N ASN A 222 3.44 -9.59 -2.37
CA ASN A 222 2.72 -8.69 -1.48
C ASN A 222 3.20 -7.25 -1.66
N THR A 223 2.38 -6.43 -2.30
CA THR A 223 2.52 -4.98 -2.45
C THR A 223 1.41 -4.21 -1.72
N ALA A 224 0.70 -4.89 -0.80
CA ALA A 224 -0.37 -4.29 0.01
C ALA A 224 0.10 -3.95 1.43
N ARG A 225 -0.08 -4.88 2.38
CA ARG A 225 0.36 -4.72 3.78
C ARG A 225 0.92 -6.05 4.31
N ALA A 226 2.01 -5.99 5.07
CA ALA A 226 2.64 -7.18 5.65
C ALA A 226 1.68 -7.97 6.55
N ALA A 227 0.90 -7.29 7.37
CA ALA A 227 0.00 -7.90 8.34
C ALA A 227 -1.18 -8.70 7.74
N ILE A 228 -1.35 -8.69 6.41
CA ILE A 228 -2.32 -9.56 5.71
C ILE A 228 -1.80 -11.00 5.63
N VAL A 229 -0.49 -11.18 5.65
CA VAL A 229 0.19 -12.48 5.59
C VAL A 229 0.79 -12.82 6.94
N ASP A 230 0.62 -14.06 7.41
CA ASP A 230 1.38 -14.56 8.57
C ASP A 230 2.85 -14.67 8.21
N HIS A 231 3.61 -13.68 8.66
CA HIS A 231 5.04 -13.53 8.35
C HIS A 231 5.88 -14.76 8.79
N LEU A 232 5.60 -15.30 10.00
CA LEU A 232 6.32 -16.47 10.49
C LEU A 232 5.98 -17.74 9.70
N ALA A 233 4.71 -17.89 9.31
CA ALA A 233 4.28 -19.02 8.49
C ALA A 233 4.88 -18.95 7.07
N LEU A 234 4.95 -17.74 6.50
CA LEU A 234 5.58 -17.51 5.20
C LEU A 234 7.08 -17.88 5.26
N GLY A 235 7.81 -17.42 6.27
CA GLY A 235 9.22 -17.75 6.47
C GLY A 235 9.44 -19.26 6.51
N ARG A 236 8.67 -19.98 7.35
CA ARG A 236 8.73 -21.45 7.42
C ARG A 236 8.44 -22.14 6.09
N ALA A 237 7.46 -21.63 5.34
CA ALA A 237 7.11 -22.19 4.03
C ALA A 237 8.25 -22.02 3.00
N LEU A 238 8.93 -20.88 3.03
CA LEU A 238 10.09 -20.60 2.18
C LEU A 238 11.30 -21.46 2.55
N GLU A 239 11.62 -21.55 3.84
CA GLU A 239 12.75 -22.34 4.36
C GLU A 239 12.58 -23.83 4.07
N THR A 240 11.37 -24.35 4.17
CA THR A 240 11.05 -25.77 3.88
C THR A 240 10.81 -26.06 2.40
N GLY A 241 10.72 -25.03 1.56
CA GLY A 241 10.37 -25.18 0.15
C GLY A 241 8.92 -25.58 -0.09
N ALA A 242 8.03 -25.32 0.88
CA ALA A 242 6.58 -25.56 0.72
C ALA A 242 5.96 -24.66 -0.36
N ILE A 243 6.56 -23.51 -0.64
CA ILE A 243 6.30 -22.67 -1.81
C ILE A 243 7.62 -22.28 -2.49
N ALA A 244 7.55 -21.84 -3.73
CA ALA A 244 8.72 -21.57 -4.56
C ALA A 244 9.54 -20.35 -4.12
N GLY A 245 8.87 -19.31 -3.64
CA GLY A 245 9.51 -18.05 -3.27
C GLY A 245 8.47 -16.95 -2.99
N ALA A 246 8.96 -15.76 -2.68
CA ALA A 246 8.11 -14.59 -2.46
C ALA A 246 8.73 -13.31 -3.03
N ALA A 247 7.89 -12.30 -3.25
CA ALA A 247 8.32 -10.91 -3.47
C ALA A 247 7.50 -9.99 -2.55
N LEU A 248 8.19 -9.28 -1.68
CA LEU A 248 7.61 -8.49 -0.61
C LEU A 248 8.06 -7.04 -0.77
N ASP A 249 7.10 -6.16 -1.03
CA ASP A 249 7.34 -4.71 -0.99
C ASP A 249 7.11 -4.14 0.42
N VAL A 250 6.50 -4.92 1.30
CA VAL A 250 6.12 -4.51 2.65
C VAL A 250 6.59 -5.52 3.69
N LEU A 251 7.07 -5.02 4.84
CA LEU A 251 7.54 -5.81 5.97
C LEU A 251 6.80 -5.43 7.27
N PRO A 252 6.80 -6.31 8.30
CA PRO A 252 6.11 -6.03 9.57
C PRO A 252 6.60 -4.77 10.28
N VAL A 253 7.88 -4.45 10.14
CA VAL A 253 8.52 -3.24 10.66
C VAL A 253 9.23 -2.54 9.50
N GLU A 254 8.93 -1.26 9.32
CA GLU A 254 9.50 -0.41 8.28
C GLU A 254 10.03 0.90 8.88
N PRO A 255 11.29 1.27 8.65
CA PRO A 255 12.35 0.54 7.93
C PRO A 255 12.69 -0.81 8.58
N ALA A 256 13.07 -1.78 7.74
CA ALA A 256 13.42 -3.12 8.23
C ALA A 256 14.65 -3.06 9.16
N PRO A 257 14.57 -3.62 10.38
CA PRO A 257 15.73 -3.76 11.24
C PRO A 257 16.75 -4.74 10.64
N ALA A 258 18.02 -4.63 11.05
CA ALA A 258 19.09 -5.45 10.49
C ALA A 258 18.94 -6.96 10.76
N ASP A 259 18.16 -7.33 11.77
CA ASP A 259 17.85 -8.70 12.16
C ASP A 259 16.47 -9.17 11.67
N GLU A 260 15.82 -8.43 10.75
CA GLU A 260 14.57 -8.86 10.10
C GLU A 260 14.76 -10.21 9.40
N PRO A 261 14.03 -11.27 9.82
CA PRO A 261 14.24 -12.62 9.31
C PRO A 261 14.07 -12.73 7.80
N ALA A 262 13.16 -11.94 7.21
CA ALA A 262 12.89 -11.98 5.77
C ALA A 262 14.11 -11.63 4.92
N LEU A 263 15.09 -10.88 5.44
CA LEU A 263 16.33 -10.52 4.74
C LEU A 263 17.19 -11.73 4.37
N THR A 264 16.96 -12.87 5.05
CA THR A 264 17.71 -14.11 4.82
C THR A 264 16.89 -15.25 4.24
N TRP A 265 15.58 -15.06 4.01
CA TRP A 265 14.73 -16.10 3.45
C TRP A 265 15.15 -16.48 2.03
N PRO A 266 15.16 -17.78 1.71
CA PRO A 266 15.53 -18.23 0.38
C PRO A 266 14.49 -17.79 -0.68
N ASN A 267 14.96 -17.53 -1.90
CA ASN A 267 14.13 -17.18 -3.05
C ASN A 267 13.14 -16.03 -2.79
N THR A 268 13.57 -15.04 -2.00
CA THR A 268 12.74 -13.88 -1.61
C THR A 268 13.32 -12.61 -2.23
N ILE A 269 12.47 -11.84 -2.90
CA ILE A 269 12.76 -10.47 -3.35
C ILE A 269 12.15 -9.54 -2.31
N ILE A 270 12.92 -8.58 -1.81
CA ILE A 270 12.46 -7.59 -0.83
C ILE A 270 12.67 -6.21 -1.42
N GLN A 271 11.64 -5.38 -1.28
CA GLN A 271 11.63 -3.98 -1.72
C GLN A 271 11.30 -3.07 -0.53
N PRO A 272 11.70 -1.80 -0.55
CA PRO A 272 11.59 -0.89 0.60
C PRO A 272 10.26 -0.12 0.60
N HIS A 273 9.11 -0.77 0.40
CA HIS A 273 7.78 -0.15 0.29
C HIS A 273 7.76 0.90 -0.83
N ALA A 274 8.26 0.53 -2.01
CA ALA A 274 8.48 1.43 -3.13
C ALA A 274 7.51 1.20 -4.30
N ALA A 275 6.52 0.30 -4.17
CA ALA A 275 5.58 0.02 -5.25
C ALA A 275 4.79 1.27 -5.69
N TRP A 276 4.55 2.20 -4.79
CA TRP A 276 3.86 3.46 -5.06
C TRP A 276 4.74 4.53 -5.73
N TYR A 277 6.08 4.41 -5.63
CA TYR A 277 7.01 5.51 -5.86
C TYR A 277 7.37 5.74 -7.33
N SER A 278 7.10 6.94 -7.79
CA SER A 278 7.68 7.61 -8.96
C SER A 278 7.79 9.10 -8.63
N ALA A 279 8.55 9.87 -9.39
CA ALA A 279 8.61 11.31 -9.22
C ALA A 279 7.23 11.98 -9.42
N GLU A 280 6.40 11.39 -10.25
CA GLU A 280 5.05 11.84 -10.55
C GLU A 280 4.07 11.50 -9.43
N SER A 281 4.08 10.27 -8.90
CA SER A 281 3.21 9.85 -7.80
C SER A 281 3.56 10.56 -6.50
N ASP A 282 4.85 10.72 -6.22
CA ASP A 282 5.36 11.47 -5.07
C ASP A 282 4.80 12.90 -5.06
N ARG A 283 4.95 13.59 -6.20
CA ARG A 283 4.39 14.95 -6.35
C ARG A 283 2.88 14.97 -6.17
N ARG A 284 2.13 14.04 -6.82
CA ARG A 284 0.65 13.98 -6.71
C ARG A 284 0.21 13.78 -5.26
N SER A 285 0.88 12.90 -4.52
CA SER A 285 0.51 12.60 -3.14
C SER A 285 0.58 13.84 -2.23
N PHE A 286 1.62 14.64 -2.38
CA PHE A 286 1.78 15.86 -1.59
C PHE A 286 0.79 16.96 -2.00
N ASP A 287 0.60 17.16 -3.30
CA ASP A 287 -0.30 18.20 -3.82
C ASP A 287 -1.75 17.90 -3.45
N ASP A 288 -2.21 16.66 -3.63
CA ASP A 288 -3.59 16.26 -3.37
C ASP A 288 -3.90 16.35 -1.86
N ALA A 289 -2.98 15.94 -0.99
CA ALA A 289 -3.16 16.06 0.46
C ALA A 289 -3.22 17.54 0.91
N ALA A 290 -2.36 18.40 0.34
CA ALA A 290 -2.37 19.83 0.64
C ALA A 290 -3.66 20.52 0.11
N GLU A 291 -4.13 20.14 -1.09
CA GLU A 291 -5.36 20.70 -1.67
C GLU A 291 -6.60 20.28 -0.85
N ASP A 292 -6.69 19.05 -0.35
CA ASP A 292 -7.79 18.63 0.51
C ASP A 292 -7.79 19.42 1.84
N VAL A 293 -6.62 19.67 2.43
CA VAL A 293 -6.50 20.55 3.60
C VAL A 293 -6.91 21.99 3.24
N ALA A 294 -6.48 22.52 2.09
CA ALA A 294 -6.87 23.85 1.64
C ALA A 294 -8.39 23.99 1.46
N ARG A 295 -9.06 22.95 0.95
CA ARG A 295 -10.53 22.91 0.83
C ARG A 295 -11.20 23.03 2.20
N VAL A 296 -10.74 22.24 3.18
CA VAL A 296 -11.26 22.34 4.57
C VAL A 296 -11.05 23.74 5.14
N LEU A 297 -9.89 24.35 4.95
CA LEU A 297 -9.59 25.69 5.44
C LEU A 297 -10.47 26.77 4.78
N ARG A 298 -10.92 26.55 3.54
CA ARG A 298 -11.89 27.41 2.84
C ARG A 298 -13.36 27.13 3.23
N GLY A 299 -13.61 26.13 4.10
CA GLY A 299 -14.97 25.71 4.48
C GLY A 299 -15.63 24.80 3.44
N GLU A 300 -14.86 24.24 2.52
CA GLU A 300 -15.31 23.29 1.51
C GLU A 300 -15.11 21.85 1.99
N GLU A 301 -15.91 20.91 1.46
CA GLU A 301 -15.71 19.48 1.71
C GLU A 301 -14.47 18.98 0.93
N PRO A 302 -13.54 18.25 1.59
CA PRO A 302 -12.38 17.68 0.91
C PRO A 302 -12.80 16.59 -0.08
N LEU A 303 -12.03 16.39 -1.14
CA LEU A 303 -12.32 15.38 -2.17
C LEU A 303 -12.09 13.95 -1.64
N ASN A 304 -11.09 13.79 -0.78
CA ASN A 304 -10.69 12.49 -0.23
C ASN A 304 -10.86 12.44 1.31
N GLY A 305 -11.89 13.13 1.83
CA GLY A 305 -12.26 13.06 3.23
C GLY A 305 -12.75 11.65 3.61
N MET A 306 -12.25 11.10 4.72
CA MET A 306 -12.55 9.71 5.10
C MET A 306 -13.87 9.59 5.86
N THR A 307 -14.06 10.44 6.87
CA THR A 307 -15.30 10.48 7.67
C THR A 307 -15.71 11.92 7.83
N ARG A 308 -16.98 12.22 7.55
CA ARG A 308 -17.49 13.58 7.70
C ARG A 308 -17.64 13.92 9.19
N PRO A 309 -17.00 14.96 9.69
CA PRO A 309 -17.19 15.40 11.06
C PRO A 309 -18.64 15.82 11.35
N ALA A 310 -19.08 15.62 12.59
CA ALA A 310 -20.44 15.96 13.01
C ALA A 310 -20.76 17.46 12.90
N GLU A 311 -19.77 18.32 13.15
CA GLU A 311 -19.87 19.78 13.00
C GLU A 311 -18.50 20.35 12.58
N VAL A 312 -18.43 20.95 11.41
CA VAL A 312 -17.28 21.78 10.99
C VAL A 312 -17.73 23.23 10.99
N GLY A 313 -17.39 23.96 12.04
CA GLY A 313 -17.63 25.40 12.07
C GLY A 313 -16.76 26.13 11.03
N PRO A 314 -17.25 27.24 10.42
CA PRO A 314 -16.42 28.06 9.55
C PRO A 314 -15.21 28.58 10.31
N LEU A 315 -14.12 28.85 9.58
CA LEU A 315 -12.99 29.60 10.12
C LEU A 315 -13.49 30.97 10.57
N ALA A 316 -13.31 31.32 11.84
CA ALA A 316 -13.65 32.64 12.38
C ALA A 316 -12.65 33.68 11.91
#